data_6cdc8b4cfc3cd89fcd7d3305e0ea62fa
#
_entry.id   6cdc8b4cfc3cd89fcd7d3305e0ea62fa
#
_cell.length_a   1.000
_cell.length_b   1.000
_cell.length_c   1.000
_cell.angle_alpha   90.00
_cell.angle_beta   90.00
_cell.angle_gamma   90.00
#
_symmetry.space_group_name_H-M   'P 1'
#
loop_
_entity.id
_entity.type
_entity.pdbx_description
1 polymer ?
#
loop_
_entity_poly.entity_id
_entity_poly.type
_entity_poly.pdbx_seq_one_letter_code
_entity_poly.pdbx_strand_id
1 'polypeptide(L)'
;KPKISKSILGSGGTPSVSTSGSSVDWRAVAENYIFAADATYPTGNYSTGTILGTAANPQITYVTGNVSFAGNASGYGVLVINGNLSMSGNFTFRGLIIAYGESTIDCKVTGNGGIFGATILVGESVDLQATGNASFYYSSQALNLAKNNLKSSRFEITDWWE
;
A
#
# COMPACT_ATOMS: atom_id res chain seq x y z
N LYS A 1 -4.96 -16.24 13.00
CA LYS A 1 -4.37 -15.27 13.97
C LYS A 1 -3.14 -14.66 13.33
N PRO A 2 -3.06 -13.34 13.12
CA PRO A 2 -1.87 -12.73 12.52
C PRO A 2 -0.64 -13.02 13.36
N LYS A 3 0.44 -13.41 12.71
CA LYS A 3 1.73 -13.65 13.35
C LYS A 3 2.49 -12.32 13.39
N ILE A 4 2.56 -11.69 14.54
CA ILE A 4 3.24 -10.40 14.71
C ILE A 4 4.59 -10.69 15.35
N SER A 5 5.69 -10.41 14.64
CA SER A 5 7.06 -10.65 15.12
C SER A 5 7.67 -9.51 15.94
N LYS A 6 7.02 -8.34 15.97
CA LYS A 6 7.38 -7.17 16.81
C LYS A 6 6.13 -6.57 17.43
N SER A 7 6.28 -5.88 18.56
CA SER A 7 5.18 -5.13 19.17
C SER A 7 4.73 -3.99 18.27
N ILE A 8 3.43 -3.92 17.99
CA ILE A 8 2.80 -2.80 17.30
C ILE A 8 2.40 -1.79 18.37
N LEU A 9 2.97 -0.59 18.28
CA LEU A 9 2.63 0.52 19.14
C LEU A 9 1.84 1.55 18.31
N GLY A 10 0.60 1.79 18.69
CA GLY A 10 -0.21 2.86 18.14
C GLY A 10 -0.02 4.16 18.92
N SER A 11 0.03 5.28 18.22
CA SER A 11 0.14 6.63 18.83
C SER A 11 -1.22 7.24 19.12
N GLY A 12 -2.13 6.55 19.69
CA GLY A 12 -3.44 7.20 19.82
C GLY A 12 -4.47 6.49 20.68
N GLY A 13 -4.13 5.43 21.34
CA GLY A 13 -5.13 4.80 22.18
C GLY A 13 -4.75 3.39 22.64
N THR A 14 -5.47 2.95 23.65
CA THR A 14 -5.39 1.57 24.12
C THR A 14 -6.74 0.90 23.82
N PRO A 15 -6.75 -0.24 23.12
CA PRO A 15 -5.58 -1.00 22.63
C PRO A 15 -4.98 -0.46 21.34
N SER A 16 -3.67 -0.62 21.18
CA SER A 16 -2.94 -0.27 19.94
C SER A 16 -3.31 -1.18 18.76
N VAL A 17 -3.93 -2.32 19.01
CA VAL A 17 -4.44 -3.27 18.03
C VAL A 17 -5.88 -3.59 18.40
N SER A 18 -6.80 -3.42 17.47
CA SER A 18 -8.20 -3.82 17.62
C SER A 18 -8.62 -4.83 16.56
N THR A 19 -9.54 -5.71 16.91
CA THR A 19 -10.18 -6.68 16.01
C THR A 19 -11.65 -6.29 15.85
N SER A 20 -11.92 -5.21 15.13
CA SER A 20 -13.29 -4.88 14.72
C SER A 20 -13.50 -5.34 13.28
N GLY A 21 -14.65 -5.95 12.99
CA GLY A 21 -15.03 -6.28 11.63
C GLY A 21 -15.10 -4.98 10.79
N SER A 22 -14.50 -4.99 9.61
CA SER A 22 -14.65 -3.90 8.65
C SER A 22 -15.89 -4.18 7.81
N SER A 23 -16.79 -3.19 7.69
CA SER A 23 -17.88 -3.21 6.70
C SER A 23 -17.42 -2.81 5.29
N VAL A 24 -16.15 -2.43 5.13
CA VAL A 24 -15.58 -2.02 3.85
C VAL A 24 -15.13 -3.24 3.06
N ASP A 25 -15.66 -3.39 1.87
CA ASP A 25 -15.15 -4.35 0.89
C ASP A 25 -13.87 -3.80 0.25
N TRP A 26 -12.73 -4.14 0.85
CA TRP A 26 -11.43 -3.68 0.39
C TRP A 26 -11.03 -4.27 -0.96
N ARG A 27 -11.61 -5.40 -1.38
CA ARG A 27 -11.39 -5.94 -2.72
C ARG A 27 -12.07 -5.07 -3.77
N ALA A 28 -13.32 -4.68 -3.56
CA ALA A 28 -14.03 -3.74 -4.44
C ALA A 28 -13.32 -2.36 -4.49
N VAL A 29 -12.78 -1.90 -3.36
CA VAL A 29 -11.96 -0.67 -3.32
C VAL A 29 -10.69 -0.83 -4.16
N ALA A 30 -10.00 -1.98 -4.07
CA ALA A 30 -8.82 -2.27 -4.90
C ALA A 30 -9.16 -2.26 -6.39
N GLU A 31 -10.26 -2.88 -6.80
CA GLU A 31 -10.73 -2.92 -8.20
C GLU A 31 -10.97 -1.52 -8.77
N ASN A 32 -11.55 -0.61 -7.98
CA ASN A 32 -11.71 0.79 -8.39
C ASN A 32 -10.36 1.48 -8.63
N TYR A 33 -9.35 1.23 -7.79
CA TYR A 33 -8.01 1.76 -8.00
C TYR A 33 -7.32 1.10 -9.21
N ILE A 34 -7.53 -0.20 -9.45
CA ILE A 34 -6.97 -0.89 -10.61
C ILE A 34 -7.50 -0.29 -11.92
N PHE A 35 -8.82 -0.05 -11.98
CA PHE A 35 -9.43 0.61 -13.15
C PHE A 35 -8.83 2.00 -13.42
N ALA A 36 -8.44 2.70 -12.37
CA ALA A 36 -7.87 4.03 -12.42
C ALA A 36 -6.32 4.05 -12.39
N ALA A 37 -5.64 2.92 -12.59
CA ALA A 37 -4.19 2.84 -12.45
C ALA A 37 -3.43 3.67 -13.50
N ASP A 38 -2.46 4.45 -13.04
CA ASP A 38 -1.54 5.22 -13.90
C ASP A 38 -0.45 4.33 -14.50
N ALA A 39 -0.07 3.29 -13.76
CA ALA A 39 0.97 2.35 -14.17
C ALA A 39 0.63 0.93 -13.72
N THR A 40 0.93 -0.05 -14.57
CA THR A 40 0.78 -1.47 -14.27
C THR A 40 2.13 -2.17 -14.40
N TYR A 41 2.48 -2.92 -13.38
CA TYR A 41 3.69 -3.74 -13.34
C TYR A 41 3.33 -5.23 -13.29
N PRO A 42 4.03 -6.09 -14.02
CA PRO A 42 3.89 -7.53 -13.85
C PRO A 42 4.49 -8.00 -12.51
N THR A 43 4.20 -9.24 -12.14
CA THR A 43 4.92 -9.92 -11.05
C THR A 43 6.43 -9.85 -11.29
N GLY A 44 7.21 -9.62 -10.23
CA GLY A 44 8.67 -9.55 -10.41
C GLY A 44 9.44 -8.87 -9.30
N ASN A 45 10.74 -8.70 -9.57
CA ASN A 45 11.67 -8.03 -8.67
C ASN A 45 12.10 -6.69 -9.28
N TYR A 46 11.87 -5.62 -8.55
CA TYR A 46 12.19 -4.25 -8.95
C TYR A 46 13.23 -3.67 -8.00
N SER A 47 14.35 -3.24 -8.56
CA SER A 47 15.50 -2.80 -7.79
C SER A 47 15.69 -1.28 -7.85
N THR A 48 16.88 -0.83 -7.49
CA THR A 48 17.29 0.58 -7.42
C THR A 48 16.82 1.42 -8.61
N GLY A 49 16.24 2.59 -8.30
CA GLY A 49 15.73 3.54 -9.31
C GLY A 49 14.25 3.38 -9.65
N THR A 50 13.56 2.37 -9.12
CA THR A 50 12.10 2.25 -9.30
C THR A 50 11.40 3.33 -8.48
N ILE A 51 10.62 4.17 -9.17
CA ILE A 51 9.84 5.25 -8.59
C ILE A 51 8.36 5.02 -8.90
N LEU A 52 7.56 4.77 -7.88
CA LEU A 52 6.11 4.55 -7.97
C LEU A 52 5.37 5.83 -7.60
N GLY A 53 5.51 6.86 -8.42
CA GLY A 53 5.03 8.20 -8.13
C GLY A 53 5.95 9.02 -7.21
N THR A 54 5.68 10.32 -7.15
CA THR A 54 6.40 11.30 -6.32
C THR A 54 5.42 12.14 -5.49
N ALA A 55 5.92 12.93 -4.55
CA ALA A 55 5.07 13.83 -3.75
C ALA A 55 4.33 14.87 -4.60
N ALA A 56 4.95 15.34 -5.70
CA ALA A 56 4.33 16.28 -6.64
C ALA A 56 3.36 15.58 -7.61
N ASN A 57 3.63 14.32 -7.93
CA ASN A 57 2.83 13.48 -8.83
C ASN A 57 2.60 12.10 -8.19
N PRO A 58 1.71 11.97 -7.22
CA PRO A 58 1.32 10.67 -6.68
C PRO A 58 0.66 9.84 -7.76
N GLN A 59 0.94 8.53 -7.77
CA GLN A 59 0.41 7.61 -8.77
C GLN A 59 -0.43 6.51 -8.14
N ILE A 60 -1.38 5.99 -8.89
CA ILE A 60 -1.98 4.69 -8.64
C ILE A 60 -1.18 3.67 -9.43
N THR A 61 -0.50 2.80 -8.72
CA THR A 61 0.28 1.71 -9.32
C THR A 61 -0.40 0.39 -9.04
N TYR A 62 -0.63 -0.40 -10.08
CA TYR A 62 -1.14 -1.77 -9.96
C TYR A 62 -0.03 -2.77 -10.25
N VAL A 63 0.05 -3.82 -9.44
CA VAL A 63 0.94 -4.97 -9.68
C VAL A 63 0.10 -6.24 -9.82
N THR A 64 0.28 -6.95 -10.94
CA THR A 64 -0.58 -8.09 -11.32
C THR A 64 -0.28 -9.40 -10.59
N GLY A 65 0.70 -9.41 -9.68
CA GLY A 65 1.08 -10.59 -8.92
C GLY A 65 2.06 -10.25 -7.80
N ASN A 66 2.76 -11.26 -7.31
CA ASN A 66 3.77 -11.08 -6.26
C ASN A 66 4.87 -10.11 -6.69
N VAL A 67 5.27 -9.23 -5.78
CA VAL A 67 6.27 -8.21 -6.07
C VAL A 67 7.31 -8.07 -4.97
N SER A 68 8.54 -7.85 -5.39
CA SER A 68 9.64 -7.46 -4.50
C SER A 68 10.26 -6.15 -4.96
N PHE A 69 10.29 -5.17 -4.08
CA PHE A 69 11.02 -3.91 -4.26
C PHE A 69 12.27 -3.92 -3.41
N ALA A 70 13.41 -3.60 -4.01
CA ALA A 70 14.71 -3.65 -3.35
C ALA A 70 15.54 -2.37 -3.54
N GLY A 71 16.55 -2.20 -2.72
CA GLY A 71 17.48 -1.07 -2.82
C GLY A 71 16.87 0.25 -2.39
N ASN A 72 16.99 1.29 -3.22
CA ASN A 72 16.52 2.65 -2.95
C ASN A 72 15.24 3.00 -3.71
N ALA A 73 14.39 2.02 -4.00
CA ALA A 73 13.10 2.29 -4.61
C ALA A 73 12.22 3.15 -3.68
N SER A 74 11.31 3.92 -4.26
CA SER A 74 10.41 4.79 -3.51
C SER A 74 9.05 4.94 -4.19
N GLY A 75 8.04 5.39 -3.44
CA GLY A 75 6.73 5.62 -4.02
C GLY A 75 5.87 6.58 -3.22
N TYR A 76 4.93 7.19 -3.94
CA TYR A 76 3.87 8.04 -3.40
C TYR A 76 2.55 7.77 -4.11
N GLY A 77 1.48 7.67 -3.35
CA GLY A 77 0.13 7.49 -3.88
C GLY A 77 -0.56 6.23 -3.42
N VAL A 78 -1.06 5.43 -4.35
CA VAL A 78 -1.73 4.16 -4.04
C VAL A 78 -1.00 3.02 -4.76
N LEU A 79 -0.69 1.97 -4.02
CA LEU A 79 -0.09 0.76 -4.54
C LEU A 79 -1.04 -0.41 -4.31
N VAL A 80 -1.57 -0.97 -5.38
CA VAL A 80 -2.46 -2.12 -5.35
C VAL A 80 -1.71 -3.34 -5.86
N ILE A 81 -1.74 -4.43 -5.12
CA ILE A 81 -0.97 -5.65 -5.42
C ILE A 81 -1.92 -6.85 -5.36
N ASN A 82 -2.02 -7.59 -6.46
CA ASN A 82 -2.70 -8.89 -6.49
C ASN A 82 -1.73 -9.99 -6.09
N GLY A 83 -1.34 -10.04 -4.82
CA GLY A 83 -0.37 -11.01 -4.32
C GLY A 83 0.44 -10.49 -3.14
N ASN A 84 1.61 -11.10 -2.94
CA ASN A 84 2.51 -10.82 -1.84
C ASN A 84 3.42 -9.61 -2.12
N LEU A 85 3.74 -8.87 -1.06
CA LEU A 85 4.65 -7.72 -1.09
C LEU A 85 5.91 -8.00 -0.27
N SER A 86 7.06 -7.89 -0.91
CA SER A 86 8.36 -7.84 -0.23
C SER A 86 9.05 -6.51 -0.49
N MET A 87 9.55 -5.89 0.54
CA MET A 87 10.31 -4.64 0.47
C MET A 87 11.63 -4.83 1.20
N SER A 88 12.74 -4.41 0.59
CA SER A 88 14.06 -4.54 1.19
C SER A 88 14.97 -3.36 0.90
N GLY A 89 15.99 -3.17 1.75
CA GLY A 89 16.92 -2.04 1.63
C GLY A 89 16.36 -0.76 2.23
N ASN A 90 16.44 0.35 1.49
CA ASN A 90 15.96 1.68 1.93
C ASN A 90 14.62 2.07 1.27
N PHE A 91 13.82 1.09 0.86
CA PHE A 91 12.54 1.37 0.22
C PHE A 91 11.62 2.20 1.13
N THR A 92 11.02 3.25 0.57
CA THR A 92 10.06 4.09 1.29
C THR A 92 8.81 4.30 0.44
N PHE A 93 7.65 4.01 1.02
CA PHE A 93 6.36 4.28 0.39
C PHE A 93 5.53 5.23 1.25
N ARG A 94 4.87 6.20 0.62
CA ARG A 94 3.99 7.18 1.28
C ARG A 94 2.61 7.17 0.63
N GLY A 95 1.61 6.73 1.37
CA GLY A 95 0.22 6.63 0.90
C GLY A 95 -0.47 5.35 1.32
N LEU A 96 -1.29 4.80 0.43
CA LEU A 96 -2.10 3.61 0.69
C LEU A 96 -1.51 2.40 -0.05
N ILE A 97 -1.29 1.31 0.67
CA ILE A 97 -0.98 0.01 0.07
C ILE A 97 -2.16 -0.93 0.30
N ILE A 98 -2.62 -1.59 -0.76
CA ILE A 98 -3.62 -2.66 -0.69
C ILE A 98 -3.01 -3.90 -1.35
N ALA A 99 -2.74 -4.94 -0.57
CA ALA A 99 -2.34 -6.24 -1.10
C ALA A 99 -3.47 -7.25 -0.85
N TYR A 100 -3.88 -7.96 -1.90
CA TYR A 100 -5.01 -8.88 -1.82
C TYR A 100 -4.73 -10.17 -2.61
N GLY A 101 -5.44 -11.24 -2.25
CA GLY A 101 -5.37 -12.54 -2.91
C GLY A 101 -6.34 -13.53 -2.31
N GLU A 102 -6.34 -14.76 -2.86
CA GLU A 102 -7.26 -15.84 -2.45
C GLU A 102 -6.74 -16.63 -1.23
N SER A 103 -5.44 -16.62 -1.00
CA SER A 103 -4.77 -17.39 0.06
C SER A 103 -4.17 -16.49 1.14
N THR A 104 -3.05 -16.93 1.71
CA THR A 104 -2.26 -16.10 2.63
C THR A 104 -1.60 -14.95 1.86
N ILE A 105 -1.74 -13.74 2.40
CA ILE A 105 -1.05 -12.56 1.91
C ILE A 105 0.10 -12.21 2.85
N ASP A 106 1.31 -12.29 2.31
CA ASP A 106 2.53 -11.92 3.01
C ASP A 106 2.93 -10.49 2.65
N CYS A 107 3.15 -9.67 3.66
CA CYS A 107 3.76 -8.35 3.54
C CYS A 107 5.01 -8.29 4.38
N LYS A 108 6.17 -8.30 3.74
CA LYS A 108 7.47 -8.31 4.40
C LYS A 108 8.25 -7.04 4.09
N VAL A 109 8.63 -6.32 5.14
CA VAL A 109 9.49 -5.13 5.03
C VAL A 109 10.77 -5.36 5.82
N THR A 110 11.93 -5.22 5.14
CA THR A 110 13.25 -5.53 5.70
C THR A 110 14.22 -4.40 5.41
N GLY A 111 15.10 -4.07 6.33
CA GLY A 111 16.13 -3.05 6.14
C GLY A 111 15.84 -1.75 6.86
N ASN A 112 16.09 -0.60 6.22
CA ASN A 112 15.92 0.73 6.81
C ASN A 112 14.74 1.52 6.21
N GLY A 113 13.96 0.86 5.38
CA GLY A 113 12.81 1.49 4.73
C GLY A 113 11.58 1.56 5.63
N GLY A 114 10.49 2.08 5.07
CA GLY A 114 9.23 2.17 5.79
C GLY A 114 8.03 2.49 4.92
N ILE A 115 6.87 2.16 5.46
CA ILE A 115 5.58 2.53 4.89
C ILE A 115 4.97 3.62 5.77
N PHE A 116 4.67 4.76 5.17
CA PHE A 116 4.04 5.92 5.82
C PHE A 116 2.65 6.15 5.22
N GLY A 117 1.62 5.84 5.95
CA GLY A 117 0.24 5.91 5.48
C GLY A 117 -0.60 4.78 6.05
N ALA A 118 -1.14 3.91 5.19
CA ALA A 118 -1.86 2.72 5.61
C ALA A 118 -1.52 1.52 4.73
N THR A 119 -1.58 0.34 5.34
CA THR A 119 -1.42 -0.95 4.65
C THR A 119 -2.64 -1.82 4.95
N ILE A 120 -3.31 -2.25 3.91
CA ILE A 120 -4.47 -3.12 3.95
C ILE A 120 -4.08 -4.46 3.32
N LEU A 121 -4.27 -5.53 4.05
CA LEU A 121 -4.00 -6.90 3.59
C LEU A 121 -5.33 -7.67 3.58
N VAL A 122 -5.68 -8.24 2.43
CA VAL A 122 -6.95 -8.94 2.21
C VAL A 122 -6.68 -10.35 1.68
N GLY A 123 -6.91 -11.34 2.50
CA GLY A 123 -6.74 -12.76 2.16
C GLY A 123 -7.40 -13.65 3.20
N GLU A 124 -7.38 -14.96 2.99
CA GLU A 124 -7.84 -15.94 4.00
C GLU A 124 -7.04 -15.83 5.29
N SER A 125 -5.75 -15.56 5.17
CA SER A 125 -4.85 -15.19 6.27
C SER A 125 -3.88 -14.11 5.84
N VAL A 126 -3.29 -13.41 6.81
CA VAL A 126 -2.30 -12.35 6.53
C VAL A 126 -1.10 -12.52 7.44
N ASP A 127 0.10 -12.32 6.87
CA ASP A 127 1.36 -12.27 7.62
C ASP A 127 2.07 -10.95 7.34
N LEU A 128 2.21 -10.13 8.38
CA LEU A 128 2.88 -8.84 8.32
C LEU A 128 4.18 -8.91 9.11
N GLN A 129 5.29 -8.75 8.41
CA GLN A 129 6.62 -8.85 9.00
C GLN A 129 7.43 -7.56 8.79
N ALA A 130 8.02 -7.04 9.87
CA ALA A 130 9.01 -5.98 9.80
C ALA A 130 10.30 -6.45 10.46
N THR A 131 11.44 -6.34 9.77
CA THR A 131 12.74 -6.74 10.28
C THR A 131 13.80 -5.65 10.05
N GLY A 132 14.85 -5.65 10.86
CA GLY A 132 15.82 -4.56 10.84
C GLY A 132 15.23 -3.28 11.45
N ASN A 133 15.47 -2.13 10.84
CA ASN A 133 14.91 -0.84 11.20
C ASN A 133 13.65 -0.48 10.39
N ALA A 134 13.09 -1.46 9.69
CA ALA A 134 11.89 -1.26 8.90
C ALA A 134 10.68 -0.91 9.79
N SER A 135 9.82 -0.04 9.30
CA SER A 135 8.72 0.52 10.09
C SER A 135 7.45 0.69 9.27
N PHE A 136 6.32 0.52 9.95
CA PHE A 136 5.00 0.87 9.46
C PHE A 136 4.47 2.03 10.29
N TYR A 137 4.26 3.18 9.67
CA TYR A 137 3.74 4.36 10.32
C TYR A 137 2.39 4.76 9.73
N TYR A 138 1.36 4.81 10.55
CA TYR A 138 0.13 5.45 10.12
C TYR A 138 0.36 6.95 9.92
N SER A 139 -0.05 7.46 8.75
CA SER A 139 0.04 8.87 8.41
C SER A 139 -1.20 9.34 7.65
N SER A 140 -2.10 10.01 8.34
CA SER A 140 -3.27 10.65 7.72
C SER A 140 -2.86 11.72 6.70
N GLN A 141 -1.74 12.40 6.92
CA GLN A 141 -1.20 13.38 5.98
C GLN A 141 -0.81 12.71 4.65
N ALA A 142 -0.08 11.59 4.68
CA ALA A 142 0.29 10.86 3.48
C ALA A 142 -0.94 10.32 2.72
N LEU A 143 -1.95 9.85 3.44
CA LEU A 143 -3.22 9.40 2.86
C LEU A 143 -4.02 10.55 2.24
N ASN A 144 -4.06 11.70 2.89
CA ASN A 144 -4.75 12.88 2.37
C ASN A 144 -4.05 13.45 1.12
N LEU A 145 -2.73 13.48 1.09
CA LEU A 145 -1.95 13.88 -0.09
C LEU A 145 -2.24 12.93 -1.27
N ALA A 146 -2.21 11.61 -1.04
CA ALA A 146 -2.57 10.64 -2.05
C ALA A 146 -4.00 10.87 -2.55
N LYS A 147 -4.98 11.01 -1.65
CA LYS A 147 -6.40 11.22 -1.98
C LYS A 147 -6.65 12.50 -2.75
N ASN A 148 -6.06 13.62 -2.34
CA ASN A 148 -6.34 14.94 -2.92
C ASN A 148 -5.73 15.07 -4.32
N ASN A 149 -4.51 14.59 -4.52
CA ASN A 149 -3.85 14.65 -5.82
C ASN A 149 -4.43 13.67 -6.84
N LEU A 150 -5.03 12.56 -6.37
CA LEU A 150 -5.73 11.61 -7.24
C LEU A 150 -7.11 12.11 -7.67
N LYS A 151 -7.77 12.96 -6.88
CA LYS A 151 -9.09 13.51 -7.22
C LYS A 151 -9.05 14.61 -8.29
N SER A 152 -7.96 15.39 -8.36
CA SER A 152 -7.90 16.55 -9.26
C SER A 152 -7.77 16.20 -10.74
N SER A 153 -7.47 14.96 -11.08
CA SER A 153 -7.22 14.54 -12.47
C SER A 153 -8.23 13.58 -13.08
N ARG A 154 -9.30 13.17 -12.37
CA ARG A 154 -10.03 11.98 -12.81
C ARG A 154 -11.53 12.06 -12.99
N PHE A 155 -12.20 13.12 -12.60
CA PHE A 155 -13.63 13.29 -12.83
C PHE A 155 -13.93 14.73 -13.25
N GLU A 156 -13.81 15.02 -14.52
CA GLU A 156 -14.51 16.12 -15.15
C GLU A 156 -15.82 15.55 -15.71
N ILE A 157 -16.93 15.85 -15.05
CA ILE A 157 -18.26 15.56 -15.62
C ILE A 157 -18.50 16.64 -16.67
N THR A 158 -18.30 16.31 -17.92
CA THR A 158 -18.38 17.27 -19.03
C THR A 158 -19.78 17.45 -19.59
N ASP A 159 -20.75 16.60 -19.24
CA ASP A 159 -22.13 16.72 -19.73
C ASP A 159 -23.18 16.20 -18.75
N TRP A 160 -24.12 17.07 -18.41
CA TRP A 160 -25.44 16.71 -17.90
C TRP A 160 -26.44 16.92 -19.04
N TRP A 161 -27.11 15.87 -19.47
CA TRP A 161 -28.30 16.00 -20.31
C TRP A 161 -29.53 16.09 -19.39
N GLU A 162 -30.29 17.17 -19.54
CA GLU A 162 -31.64 17.26 -19.05
C GLU A 162 -32.59 16.46 -19.97
#